data_8c7f07cdd77ff38684a5cb79915fdd1e
#
_entry.id   8c7f07cdd77ff38684a5cb79915fdd1e
#
_cell.length_a   1.000
_cell.length_b   1.000
_cell.length_c   1.000
_cell.angle_alpha   90.00
_cell.angle_beta   90.00
_cell.angle_gamma   90.00
#
_symmetry.space_group_name_H-M   'P 1'
#
loop_
_entity.id
_entity.type
_entity.pdbx_description
1 polymer ?
#
loop_
_entity_poly.entity_id
_entity_poly.type
_entity_poly.pdbx_seq_one_letter_code
_entity_poly.pdbx_strand_id
1 'polypeptide(L)'
;MNKIVISGYYGFANAGDEAMLTSIVRALRGVQPEIDLTVISGNPAETSAKHKVKSIYRFNFFKIYSALKNADMLLSGGGSLLQDVTSLRSLFYYLFIILMGKIAGKKVMLYSHGIGPIRNTLARKLTRIVCSKADLITVRDADSQTELLKMGLSGRNIIVTADSVLALPVADKTIGQKILQNAGIDINRPVLGISVRPWANDINCFKVIAAALKQFKSEHDAQIVLLPLQYPADLKSCAAVNSFLKDEKDIYFLDSAYNTEEFLSLIGNFKLLLGMRLHALVFAAVMKVPLLAVSYDPKVDAFVNTAGGVLAGSVDDIKKEQLINVLKAAWCKPPVVQNERIEQLRSKAQLNLERTFALLRGEE
;
A
#
# COMPACT_ATOMS: atom_id res chain seq x y z
N MET A 1 30.04 6.61 -0.93
CA MET A 1 28.86 5.87 -1.46
C MET A 1 28.08 5.35 -0.27
N ASN A 2 26.85 5.88 -0.07
CA ASN A 2 26.04 5.49 1.08
C ASN A 2 25.50 4.08 0.93
N LYS A 3 25.41 3.36 2.06
CA LYS A 3 24.89 1.99 2.16
C LYS A 3 23.68 1.99 3.06
N ILE A 4 22.53 1.57 2.56
CA ILE A 4 21.28 1.53 3.33
C ILE A 4 20.75 0.11 3.38
N VAL A 5 20.40 -0.35 4.59
CA VAL A 5 19.61 -1.56 4.78
C VAL A 5 18.12 -1.16 4.89
N ILE A 6 17.26 -1.78 4.10
CA ILE A 6 15.83 -1.50 4.08
C ILE A 6 15.08 -2.71 4.65
N SER A 7 14.23 -2.49 5.63
CA SER A 7 13.36 -3.50 6.25
C SER A 7 11.88 -3.16 6.02
N GLY A 8 11.08 -4.16 5.67
CA GLY A 8 9.64 -4.02 5.44
C GLY A 8 8.95 -5.34 5.18
N TYR A 9 7.69 -5.32 4.78
CA TYR A 9 6.92 -6.51 4.42
C TYR A 9 7.12 -6.83 2.92
N TYR A 10 8.37 -7.09 2.53
CA TYR A 10 8.79 -7.29 1.14
C TYR A 10 8.99 -8.76 0.79
N GLY A 11 8.74 -9.15 -0.46
CA GLY A 11 8.85 -10.52 -0.94
C GLY A 11 7.67 -11.41 -0.55
N PHE A 12 6.47 -10.82 -0.39
CA PHE A 12 5.21 -11.51 -0.06
C PHE A 12 4.12 -11.26 -1.10
N ALA A 13 4.49 -10.76 -2.27
CA ALA A 13 3.59 -10.46 -3.37
C ALA A 13 2.36 -9.60 -2.96
N ASN A 14 2.55 -8.66 -2.00
CA ASN A 14 1.59 -7.63 -1.67
C ASN A 14 1.92 -6.38 -2.50
N ALA A 15 1.07 -6.05 -3.47
CA ALA A 15 1.30 -4.95 -4.41
C ALA A 15 1.56 -3.61 -3.73
N GLY A 16 0.92 -3.36 -2.56
CA GLY A 16 1.13 -2.12 -1.81
C GLY A 16 2.52 -2.03 -1.19
N ASP A 17 2.96 -3.09 -0.51
CA ASP A 17 4.28 -3.12 0.11
C ASP A 17 5.39 -3.13 -0.94
N GLU A 18 5.20 -3.86 -2.06
CA GLU A 18 6.12 -3.85 -3.20
C GLU A 18 6.18 -2.46 -3.87
N ALA A 19 5.05 -1.74 -3.95
CA ALA A 19 5.02 -0.38 -4.47
C ALA A 19 5.75 0.61 -3.55
N MET A 20 5.64 0.45 -2.24
CA MET A 20 6.42 1.23 -1.28
C MET A 20 7.92 0.99 -1.46
N LEU A 21 8.35 -0.28 -1.61
CA LEU A 21 9.75 -0.58 -1.90
C LEU A 21 10.21 0.03 -3.23
N THR A 22 9.39 -0.10 -4.28
CA THR A 22 9.65 0.53 -5.58
C THR A 22 9.83 2.04 -5.45
N SER A 23 8.94 2.69 -4.71
CA SER A 23 9.01 4.14 -4.45
C SER A 23 10.29 4.53 -3.71
N ILE A 24 10.64 3.82 -2.64
CA ILE A 24 11.86 4.06 -1.85
C ILE A 24 13.11 3.89 -2.71
N VAL A 25 13.25 2.76 -3.40
CA VAL A 25 14.41 2.46 -4.26
C VAL A 25 14.57 3.49 -5.37
N ARG A 26 13.46 3.83 -6.05
CA ARG A 26 13.45 4.83 -7.12
C ARG A 26 13.85 6.22 -6.60
N ALA A 27 13.29 6.63 -5.46
CA ALA A 27 13.57 7.93 -4.86
C ALA A 27 15.05 8.05 -4.45
N LEU A 28 15.59 7.05 -3.75
CA LEU A 28 16.98 7.03 -3.31
C LEU A 28 17.95 7.06 -4.49
N ARG A 29 17.72 6.25 -5.52
CA ARG A 29 18.55 6.23 -6.74
C ARG A 29 18.40 7.49 -7.58
N GLY A 30 17.26 8.14 -7.54
CA GLY A 30 17.07 9.42 -8.24
C GLY A 30 17.99 10.53 -7.72
N VAL A 31 18.36 10.50 -6.43
CA VAL A 31 19.29 11.45 -5.82
C VAL A 31 20.72 10.92 -5.87
N GLN A 32 20.92 9.64 -5.62
CA GLN A 32 22.25 9.01 -5.60
C GLN A 32 22.22 7.69 -6.38
N PRO A 33 22.50 7.69 -7.70
CA PRO A 33 22.40 6.49 -8.56
C PRO A 33 23.22 5.29 -8.05
N GLU A 34 24.39 5.54 -7.49
CA GLU A 34 25.33 4.50 -7.01
C GLU A 34 25.07 4.06 -5.55
N ILE A 35 23.93 4.43 -4.96
CA ILE A 35 23.60 4.04 -3.59
C ILE A 35 23.53 2.51 -3.45
N ASP A 36 24.20 1.95 -2.44
CA ASP A 36 24.19 0.50 -2.17
C ASP A 36 23.02 0.14 -1.27
N LEU A 37 22.02 -0.55 -1.84
CA LEU A 37 20.80 -0.93 -1.15
C LEU A 37 20.77 -2.43 -0.87
N THR A 38 20.49 -2.78 0.39
CA THR A 38 20.25 -4.16 0.82
C THR A 38 18.87 -4.26 1.44
N VAL A 39 18.01 -5.09 0.89
CA VAL A 39 16.62 -5.27 1.33
C VAL A 39 16.45 -6.56 2.12
N ILE A 40 15.84 -6.48 3.29
CA ILE A 40 15.43 -7.65 4.08
C ILE A 40 14.09 -8.13 3.53
N SER A 41 14.02 -9.37 3.04
CA SER A 41 12.87 -9.89 2.28
C SER A 41 12.47 -11.31 2.69
N GLY A 42 11.19 -11.63 2.49
CA GLY A 42 10.66 -13.00 2.55
C GLY A 42 11.10 -13.88 1.36
N ASN A 43 11.33 -13.24 0.20
CA ASN A 43 11.80 -13.88 -1.04
C ASN A 43 12.97 -13.07 -1.64
N PRO A 44 14.22 -13.27 -1.16
CA PRO A 44 15.37 -12.48 -1.61
C PRO A 44 15.65 -12.54 -3.10
N ALA A 45 15.47 -13.70 -3.72
CA ALA A 45 15.74 -13.88 -5.15
C ALA A 45 14.81 -13.00 -6.01
N GLU A 46 13.52 -13.04 -5.74
CA GLU A 46 12.51 -12.23 -6.42
C GLU A 46 12.74 -10.73 -6.17
N THR A 47 12.95 -10.34 -4.90
CA THR A 47 13.22 -8.95 -4.54
C THR A 47 14.45 -8.40 -5.25
N SER A 48 15.55 -9.18 -5.29
CA SER A 48 16.76 -8.78 -5.99
C SER A 48 16.54 -8.61 -7.50
N ALA A 49 15.84 -9.54 -8.12
CA ALA A 49 15.55 -9.48 -9.56
C ALA A 49 14.66 -8.28 -9.91
N LYS A 50 13.60 -8.07 -9.11
CA LYS A 50 12.56 -7.05 -9.35
C LYS A 50 13.07 -5.62 -9.15
N HIS A 51 13.84 -5.39 -8.07
CA HIS A 51 14.29 -4.05 -7.68
C HIS A 51 15.76 -3.78 -7.97
N LYS A 52 16.50 -4.78 -8.52
CA LYS A 52 17.95 -4.71 -8.79
C LYS A 52 18.78 -4.29 -7.56
N VAL A 53 18.45 -4.84 -6.39
CA VAL A 53 19.08 -4.58 -5.10
C VAL A 53 19.69 -5.86 -4.52
N LYS A 54 20.61 -5.72 -3.58
CA LYS A 54 21.01 -6.85 -2.73
C LYS A 54 19.83 -7.23 -1.83
N SER A 55 19.65 -8.52 -1.54
CA SER A 55 18.58 -8.94 -0.64
C SER A 55 19.00 -10.05 0.29
N ILE A 56 18.45 -10.03 1.52
CA ILE A 56 18.76 -10.98 2.59
C ILE A 56 17.46 -11.58 3.11
N TYR A 57 17.47 -12.91 3.35
CA TYR A 57 16.31 -13.59 3.93
C TYR A 57 16.01 -13.10 5.35
N ARG A 58 14.76 -12.75 5.60
CA ARG A 58 14.27 -12.08 6.81
C ARG A 58 14.59 -12.77 8.14
N PHE A 59 14.83 -14.05 8.16
CA PHE A 59 15.20 -14.79 9.36
C PHE A 59 16.70 -15.14 9.44
N ASN A 60 17.51 -14.65 8.49
CA ASN A 60 18.97 -14.78 8.59
C ASN A 60 19.57 -13.62 9.39
N PHE A 61 19.35 -13.64 10.71
CA PHE A 61 19.75 -12.56 11.60
C PHE A 61 21.26 -12.29 11.60
N PHE A 62 22.10 -13.30 11.36
CA PHE A 62 23.54 -13.11 11.23
C PHE A 62 23.91 -12.27 10.01
N LYS A 63 23.34 -12.59 8.83
CA LYS A 63 23.57 -11.79 7.62
C LYS A 63 22.97 -10.39 7.75
N ILE A 64 21.80 -10.26 8.38
CA ILE A 64 21.15 -8.97 8.63
C ILE A 64 22.06 -8.10 9.52
N TYR A 65 22.57 -8.64 10.64
CA TYR A 65 23.46 -7.90 11.53
C TYR A 65 24.78 -7.53 10.85
N SER A 66 25.36 -8.44 10.07
CA SER A 66 26.57 -8.14 9.26
C SER A 66 26.31 -7.02 8.25
N ALA A 67 25.17 -7.03 7.55
CA ALA A 67 24.79 -5.97 6.62
C ALA A 67 24.60 -4.63 7.35
N LEU A 68 23.92 -4.64 8.51
CA LEU A 68 23.77 -3.44 9.35
C LEU A 68 25.11 -2.89 9.80
N LYS A 69 26.05 -3.72 10.25
CA LYS A 69 27.39 -3.29 10.64
C LYS A 69 28.13 -2.55 9.52
N ASN A 70 27.90 -2.92 8.27
CA ASN A 70 28.56 -2.37 7.09
C ASN A 70 27.72 -1.26 6.40
N ALA A 71 26.53 -0.94 6.92
CA ALA A 71 25.68 0.12 6.40
C ALA A 71 25.90 1.45 7.14
N ASP A 72 25.39 2.52 6.56
CA ASP A 72 25.35 3.85 7.19
C ASP A 72 24.02 4.03 7.93
N MET A 73 22.94 3.39 7.44
CA MET A 73 21.59 3.56 7.97
C MET A 73 20.76 2.28 7.83
N LEU A 74 19.86 2.07 8.79
CA LEU A 74 18.69 1.23 8.66
C LEU A 74 17.47 2.10 8.35
N LEU A 75 16.82 1.82 7.24
CA LEU A 75 15.54 2.41 6.88
C LEU A 75 14.44 1.36 7.09
N SER A 76 13.62 1.55 8.14
CA SER A 76 12.41 0.76 8.33
C SER A 76 11.35 1.32 7.39
N GLY A 77 11.09 0.61 6.29
CA GLY A 77 10.23 1.08 5.20
C GLY A 77 8.76 1.10 5.59
N GLY A 78 7.97 1.79 4.79
CA GLY A 78 6.58 2.10 5.06
C GLY A 78 5.64 0.89 5.21
N GLY A 79 4.39 1.17 5.37
CA GLY A 79 3.34 0.20 5.64
C GLY A 79 2.89 0.20 7.10
N SER A 80 1.85 -0.57 7.40
CA SER A 80 1.36 -0.73 8.78
C SER A 80 2.08 -1.89 9.47
N LEU A 81 3.40 -1.76 9.65
CA LEU A 81 4.24 -2.81 10.24
C LEU A 81 4.12 -2.87 11.77
N LEU A 82 3.94 -1.69 12.41
CA LEU A 82 3.82 -1.56 13.86
C LEU A 82 2.33 -1.53 14.26
N GLN A 83 1.72 -2.71 14.28
CA GLN A 83 0.33 -2.97 14.68
C GLN A 83 0.20 -4.41 15.17
N ASP A 84 -0.81 -4.71 16.00
CA ASP A 84 -1.01 -6.04 16.57
C ASP A 84 -2.33 -6.73 16.13
N VAL A 85 -3.06 -6.10 15.21
CA VAL A 85 -4.33 -6.65 14.68
C VAL A 85 -4.10 -7.94 13.89
N THR A 86 -3.04 -7.98 13.09
CA THR A 86 -2.72 -9.17 12.28
C THR A 86 -1.83 -10.16 13.02
N SER A 87 -0.79 -9.68 13.74
CA SER A 87 0.12 -10.57 14.46
C SER A 87 1.05 -9.81 15.41
N LEU A 88 1.01 -10.15 16.69
CA LEU A 88 2.01 -9.71 17.68
C LEU A 88 3.43 -10.14 17.31
N ARG A 89 3.60 -11.34 16.73
CA ARG A 89 4.92 -11.84 16.30
C ARG A 89 5.52 -10.95 15.21
N SER A 90 4.70 -10.47 14.30
CA SER A 90 5.14 -9.54 13.25
C SER A 90 5.61 -8.22 13.83
N LEU A 91 4.85 -7.64 14.77
CA LEU A 91 5.22 -6.41 15.47
C LEU A 91 6.59 -6.57 16.17
N PHE A 92 6.76 -7.62 16.97
CA PHE A 92 8.02 -7.86 17.69
C PHE A 92 9.21 -8.09 16.74
N TYR A 93 8.98 -8.74 15.59
CA TYR A 93 10.00 -8.90 14.56
C TYR A 93 10.51 -7.54 14.06
N TYR A 94 9.61 -6.61 13.69
CA TYR A 94 10.04 -5.29 13.20
C TYR A 94 10.69 -4.45 14.29
N LEU A 95 10.18 -4.49 15.52
CA LEU A 95 10.85 -3.84 16.66
C LEU A 95 12.25 -4.40 16.90
N PHE A 96 12.44 -5.72 16.76
CA PHE A 96 13.74 -6.35 16.88
C PHE A 96 14.71 -5.89 15.79
N ILE A 97 14.28 -5.78 14.52
CA ILE A 97 15.13 -5.26 13.43
C ILE A 97 15.56 -3.80 13.70
N ILE A 98 14.62 -2.95 14.15
CA ILE A 98 14.92 -1.56 14.54
C ILE A 98 15.98 -1.54 15.65
N LEU A 99 15.80 -2.37 16.68
CA LEU A 99 16.75 -2.46 17.80
C LEU A 99 18.11 -2.98 17.32
N MET A 100 18.17 -3.97 16.43
CA MET A 100 19.42 -4.44 15.84
C MET A 100 20.19 -3.31 15.13
N GLY A 101 19.50 -2.43 14.41
CA GLY A 101 20.11 -1.24 13.79
C GLY A 101 20.76 -0.34 14.82
N LYS A 102 20.10 -0.07 15.94
CA LYS A 102 20.66 0.74 17.03
C LYS A 102 21.81 0.05 17.75
N ILE A 103 21.71 -1.25 18.01
CA ILE A 103 22.82 -2.05 18.59
C ILE A 103 24.06 -2.07 17.66
N ALA A 104 23.84 -2.08 16.34
CA ALA A 104 24.93 -1.96 15.36
C ALA A 104 25.52 -0.54 15.30
N GLY A 105 25.00 0.44 16.06
CA GLY A 105 25.47 1.83 16.09
C GLY A 105 25.07 2.63 14.85
N LYS A 106 23.98 2.25 14.16
CA LYS A 106 23.59 2.90 12.91
C LYS A 106 22.48 3.93 13.10
N LYS A 107 22.41 4.89 12.17
CA LYS A 107 21.24 5.75 12.04
C LYS A 107 20.03 4.90 11.68
N VAL A 108 18.91 5.13 12.34
CA VAL A 108 17.66 4.38 12.15
C VAL A 108 16.53 5.34 11.89
N MET A 109 15.92 5.20 10.73
CA MET A 109 14.74 5.97 10.33
C MET A 109 13.54 5.05 10.12
N LEU A 110 12.42 5.40 10.71
CA LEU A 110 11.11 4.86 10.32
C LEU A 110 10.58 5.72 9.17
N TYR A 111 10.31 5.10 8.03
CA TYR A 111 10.02 5.80 6.77
C TYR A 111 8.55 5.64 6.38
N SER A 112 7.76 6.71 6.44
CA SER A 112 6.35 6.72 6.02
C SER A 112 5.49 5.63 6.67
N HIS A 113 5.69 5.41 7.98
CA HIS A 113 4.97 4.34 8.71
C HIS A 113 3.50 4.70 8.97
N GLY A 114 2.62 3.71 8.75
CA GLY A 114 1.31 3.65 9.39
C GLY A 114 1.43 2.95 10.75
N ILE A 115 1.04 3.61 11.82
CA ILE A 115 1.15 3.09 13.19
C ILE A 115 -0.21 2.65 13.71
N GLY A 116 -0.23 1.49 14.36
CA GLY A 116 -1.38 0.96 15.08
C GLY A 116 -2.54 0.48 14.20
N PRO A 117 -3.65 0.06 14.88
CA PRO A 117 -3.78 0.04 16.35
C PRO A 117 -2.85 -0.99 17.00
N ILE A 118 -2.34 -0.65 18.20
CA ILE A 118 -1.62 -1.57 19.09
C ILE A 118 -2.40 -1.67 20.38
N ARG A 119 -3.07 -2.81 20.59
CA ARG A 119 -3.99 -3.04 21.72
C ARG A 119 -3.29 -3.64 22.94
N ASN A 120 -2.29 -4.48 22.69
CA ASN A 120 -1.55 -5.16 23.75
C ASN A 120 -0.65 -4.17 24.52
N THR A 121 -0.78 -4.12 25.83
CA THR A 121 -0.06 -3.16 26.72
C THR A 121 1.46 -3.36 26.70
N LEU A 122 1.93 -4.61 26.67
CA LEU A 122 3.36 -4.91 26.57
C LEU A 122 3.90 -4.48 25.21
N ALA A 123 3.17 -4.75 24.13
CA ALA A 123 3.53 -4.32 22.78
C ALA A 123 3.62 -2.79 22.69
N ARG A 124 2.69 -2.04 23.29
CA ARG A 124 2.75 -0.56 23.38
C ARG A 124 4.01 -0.10 24.12
N LYS A 125 4.32 -0.70 25.26
CA LYS A 125 5.53 -0.37 26.04
C LYS A 125 6.81 -0.63 25.24
N LEU A 126 6.91 -1.78 24.58
CA LEU A 126 8.08 -2.13 23.77
C LEU A 126 8.19 -1.25 22.52
N THR A 127 7.07 -0.95 21.85
CA THR A 127 7.05 -0.02 20.71
C THR A 127 7.56 1.35 21.14
N ARG A 128 7.09 1.89 22.27
CA ARG A 128 7.59 3.14 22.83
C ARG A 128 9.10 3.10 23.05
N ILE A 129 9.61 2.08 23.76
CA ILE A 129 11.04 1.95 24.11
C ILE A 129 11.90 1.85 22.85
N VAL A 130 11.49 1.09 21.86
CA VAL A 130 12.27 0.88 20.64
C VAL A 130 12.19 2.09 19.72
N CYS A 131 10.99 2.62 19.47
CA CYS A 131 10.83 3.78 18.61
C CYS A 131 11.45 5.06 19.19
N SER A 132 11.54 5.21 20.51
CA SER A 132 12.23 6.35 21.14
C SER A 132 13.75 6.34 20.89
N LYS A 133 14.32 5.24 20.42
CA LYS A 133 15.72 5.11 20.02
C LYS A 133 15.98 5.41 18.54
N ALA A 134 14.92 5.48 17.73
CA ALA A 134 15.05 5.87 16.32
C ALA A 134 15.51 7.33 16.24
N ASP A 135 16.37 7.60 15.27
CA ASP A 135 16.89 8.95 15.07
C ASP A 135 15.82 9.84 14.40
N LEU A 136 15.00 9.26 13.54
CA LEU A 136 13.90 9.96 12.87
C LEU A 136 12.71 9.03 12.64
N ILE A 137 11.51 9.54 12.81
CA ILE A 137 10.27 8.85 12.52
C ILE A 137 9.43 9.71 11.57
N THR A 138 9.19 9.22 10.37
CA THR A 138 8.15 9.78 9.52
C THR A 138 6.95 8.85 9.50
N VAL A 139 5.76 9.43 9.66
CA VAL A 139 4.49 8.72 9.62
C VAL A 139 3.66 9.22 8.44
N ARG A 140 2.85 8.33 7.86
CA ARG A 140 2.08 8.67 6.65
C ARG A 140 0.81 9.46 6.91
N ASP A 141 0.35 9.55 8.17
CA ASP A 141 -0.89 10.20 8.54
C ASP A 141 -0.83 10.73 9.99
N ALA A 142 -1.71 11.68 10.32
CA ALA A 142 -1.79 12.29 11.64
C ALA A 142 -2.26 11.32 12.73
N ASP A 143 -3.05 10.31 12.38
CA ASP A 143 -3.52 9.30 13.33
C ASP A 143 -2.35 8.44 13.82
N SER A 144 -1.44 8.09 12.92
CA SER A 144 -0.20 7.39 13.26
C SER A 144 0.70 8.22 14.19
N GLN A 145 0.79 9.53 13.98
CA GLN A 145 1.48 10.43 14.93
C GLN A 145 0.79 10.44 16.30
N THR A 146 -0.52 10.62 16.29
CA THR A 146 -1.33 10.64 17.50
C THR A 146 -1.17 9.34 18.31
N GLU A 147 -1.11 8.20 17.64
CA GLU A 147 -0.92 6.90 18.30
C GLU A 147 0.46 6.78 18.95
N LEU A 148 1.53 7.27 18.31
CA LEU A 148 2.87 7.34 18.92
C LEU A 148 2.91 8.29 20.13
N LEU A 149 2.27 9.46 20.03
CA LEU A 149 2.18 10.41 21.14
C LEU A 149 1.40 9.82 22.32
N LYS A 150 0.28 9.12 22.08
CA LYS A 150 -0.48 8.39 23.11
C LYS A 150 0.33 7.29 23.80
N MET A 151 1.33 6.73 23.14
CA MET A 151 2.27 5.79 23.76
C MET A 151 3.35 6.49 24.59
N GLY A 152 3.42 7.84 24.57
CA GLY A 152 4.37 8.64 25.34
C GLY A 152 5.72 8.85 24.61
N LEU A 153 5.76 8.81 23.28
CA LEU A 153 6.93 9.27 22.53
C LEU A 153 6.95 10.80 22.48
N SER A 154 8.18 11.37 22.43
CA SER A 154 8.35 12.81 22.17
C SER A 154 8.01 13.13 20.70
N GLY A 155 7.26 14.19 20.48
CA GLY A 155 6.91 14.65 19.12
C GLY A 155 8.09 15.26 18.33
N ARG A 156 9.25 15.49 18.97
CA ARG A 156 10.37 16.22 18.35
C ARG A 156 10.92 15.55 17.08
N ASN A 157 10.94 14.20 17.07
CA ASN A 157 11.51 13.42 15.98
C ASN A 157 10.42 12.72 15.15
N ILE A 158 9.16 13.16 15.27
CA ILE A 158 8.01 12.57 14.54
C ILE A 158 7.47 13.58 13.55
N ILE A 159 7.59 13.28 12.27
CA ILE A 159 7.14 14.15 11.16
C ILE A 159 6.00 13.46 10.42
N VAL A 160 4.88 14.17 10.24
CA VAL A 160 3.76 13.71 9.42
C VAL A 160 4.10 13.99 7.96
N THR A 161 4.19 12.94 7.17
CA THR A 161 4.42 12.96 5.73
C THR A 161 3.20 12.41 4.99
N ALA A 162 3.40 11.58 3.97
CA ALA A 162 2.34 10.82 3.32
C ALA A 162 2.85 9.44 2.88
N ASP A 163 1.95 8.57 2.44
CA ASP A 163 2.31 7.25 1.90
C ASP A 163 3.29 7.42 0.73
N SER A 164 4.42 6.73 0.79
CA SER A 164 5.51 6.87 -0.19
C SER A 164 5.09 6.51 -1.61
N VAL A 165 4.08 5.68 -1.78
CA VAL A 165 3.54 5.30 -3.10
C VAL A 165 3.01 6.51 -3.87
N LEU A 166 2.52 7.56 -3.17
CA LEU A 166 2.05 8.80 -3.79
C LEU A 166 3.17 9.58 -4.50
N ALA A 167 4.44 9.33 -4.18
CA ALA A 167 5.58 9.92 -4.88
C ALA A 167 5.88 9.24 -6.23
N LEU A 168 5.27 8.08 -6.52
CA LEU A 168 5.44 7.43 -7.82
C LEU A 168 4.86 8.30 -8.95
N PRO A 169 5.50 8.32 -10.13
CA PRO A 169 4.94 9.00 -11.28
C PRO A 169 3.71 8.27 -11.81
N VAL A 170 2.92 8.98 -12.58
CA VAL A 170 1.88 8.37 -13.43
C VAL A 170 2.55 7.38 -14.38
N ALA A 171 2.06 6.14 -14.42
CA ALA A 171 2.59 5.10 -15.28
C ALA A 171 2.05 5.24 -16.72
N ASP A 172 2.82 4.73 -17.68
CA ASP A 172 2.33 4.59 -19.05
C ASP A 172 1.18 3.58 -19.11
N LYS A 173 0.07 3.99 -19.70
CA LYS A 173 -1.14 3.18 -19.81
C LYS A 173 -1.02 2.01 -20.81
N THR A 174 -0.07 2.07 -21.71
CA THR A 174 0.08 1.07 -22.79
C THR A 174 0.38 -0.33 -22.28
N ILE A 175 1.11 -0.45 -21.15
CA ILE A 175 1.39 -1.73 -20.50
C ILE A 175 0.06 -2.37 -20.03
N GLY A 176 -0.75 -1.61 -19.33
CA GLY A 176 -2.06 -2.06 -18.84
C GLY A 176 -3.02 -2.40 -19.98
N GLN A 177 -3.02 -1.60 -21.07
CA GLN A 177 -3.82 -1.89 -22.27
C GLN A 177 -3.49 -3.26 -22.85
N LYS A 178 -2.20 -3.58 -22.98
CA LYS A 178 -1.76 -4.90 -23.47
C LYS A 178 -2.22 -6.03 -22.56
N ILE A 179 -2.13 -5.85 -21.24
CA ILE A 179 -2.59 -6.86 -20.26
C ILE A 179 -4.10 -7.07 -20.41
N LEU A 180 -4.87 -5.98 -20.49
CA LEU A 180 -6.33 -6.04 -20.66
C LEU A 180 -6.71 -6.73 -21.98
N GLN A 181 -6.09 -6.37 -23.09
CA GLN A 181 -6.32 -7.00 -24.39
C GLN A 181 -5.98 -8.49 -24.39
N ASN A 182 -4.87 -8.89 -23.77
CA ASN A 182 -4.49 -10.30 -23.64
C ASN A 182 -5.50 -11.10 -22.80
N ALA A 183 -6.21 -10.43 -21.88
CA ALA A 183 -7.30 -11.03 -21.12
C ALA A 183 -8.66 -11.00 -21.85
N GLY A 184 -8.70 -10.54 -23.11
CA GLY A 184 -9.93 -10.45 -23.91
C GLY A 184 -10.80 -9.24 -23.59
N ILE A 185 -10.26 -8.22 -22.92
CA ILE A 185 -10.99 -7.01 -22.52
C ILE A 185 -10.84 -5.96 -23.63
N ASP A 186 -11.94 -5.41 -24.10
CA ASP A 186 -11.97 -4.35 -25.10
C ASP A 186 -11.58 -3.00 -24.45
N ILE A 187 -10.42 -2.49 -24.80
CA ILE A 187 -9.90 -1.21 -24.25
C ILE A 187 -10.68 0.02 -24.70
N ASN A 188 -11.54 -0.10 -25.72
CA ASN A 188 -12.41 1.00 -26.19
C ASN A 188 -13.71 1.10 -25.39
N ARG A 189 -14.06 0.07 -24.63
CA ARG A 189 -15.23 0.07 -23.76
C ARG A 189 -14.83 0.44 -22.32
N PRO A 190 -15.71 1.13 -21.56
CA PRO A 190 -15.38 1.54 -20.20
C PRO A 190 -15.24 0.35 -19.26
N VAL A 191 -14.21 0.39 -18.41
CA VAL A 191 -13.89 -0.66 -17.44
C VAL A 191 -14.15 -0.17 -16.01
N LEU A 192 -14.85 -0.99 -15.23
CA LEU A 192 -15.00 -0.88 -13.78
C LEU A 192 -14.02 -1.86 -13.11
N GLY A 193 -12.99 -1.34 -12.45
CA GLY A 193 -12.06 -2.15 -11.66
C GLY A 193 -12.61 -2.46 -10.27
N ILE A 194 -12.43 -3.69 -9.82
CA ILE A 194 -12.87 -4.17 -8.50
C ILE A 194 -11.69 -4.80 -7.77
N SER A 195 -11.34 -4.27 -6.59
CA SER A 195 -10.31 -4.85 -5.75
C SER A 195 -10.87 -5.19 -4.37
N VAL A 196 -11.07 -6.48 -4.14
CA VAL A 196 -11.55 -7.04 -2.87
C VAL A 196 -10.42 -7.76 -2.12
N ARG A 197 -10.60 -7.95 -0.82
CA ARG A 197 -9.64 -8.63 0.05
C ARG A 197 -10.35 -9.59 1.00
N PRO A 198 -9.65 -10.58 1.56
CA PRO A 198 -10.19 -11.38 2.65
C PRO A 198 -10.57 -10.49 3.84
N TRP A 199 -11.77 -10.69 4.36
CA TRP A 199 -12.26 -10.06 5.58
C TRP A 199 -13.00 -11.10 6.41
N ALA A 200 -12.88 -11.05 7.72
CA ALA A 200 -13.38 -11.99 8.72
C ALA A 200 -14.62 -12.81 8.30
N ASN A 201 -14.45 -13.96 7.65
CA ASN A 201 -15.49 -14.93 7.25
C ASN A 201 -16.74 -14.37 6.54
N ASP A 202 -16.70 -13.13 6.04
CA ASP A 202 -17.90 -12.45 5.54
C ASP A 202 -18.09 -12.62 4.04
N ILE A 203 -18.54 -13.82 3.68
CA ILE A 203 -19.05 -14.11 2.34
C ILE A 203 -20.26 -13.22 1.98
N ASN A 204 -20.96 -12.64 2.98
CA ASN A 204 -22.12 -11.79 2.74
C ASN A 204 -21.73 -10.47 2.07
N CYS A 205 -20.61 -9.85 2.47
CA CYS A 205 -20.09 -8.68 1.79
C CYS A 205 -19.85 -8.96 0.30
N PHE A 206 -19.24 -10.10 -0.04
CA PHE A 206 -18.97 -10.48 -1.42
C PHE A 206 -20.27 -10.77 -2.21
N LYS A 207 -21.30 -11.37 -1.58
CA LYS A 207 -22.62 -11.55 -2.17
C LYS A 207 -23.29 -10.20 -2.46
N VAL A 208 -23.20 -9.24 -1.54
CA VAL A 208 -23.74 -7.90 -1.72
C VAL A 208 -23.04 -7.18 -2.87
N ILE A 209 -21.71 -7.22 -2.90
CA ILE A 209 -20.91 -6.64 -3.98
C ILE A 209 -21.31 -7.27 -5.33
N ALA A 210 -21.33 -8.59 -5.44
CA ALA A 210 -21.69 -9.28 -6.67
C ALA A 210 -23.13 -8.96 -7.13
N ALA A 211 -24.09 -8.95 -6.21
CA ALA A 211 -25.47 -8.60 -6.52
C ALA A 211 -25.62 -7.14 -7.00
N ALA A 212 -24.84 -6.22 -6.43
CA ALA A 212 -24.79 -4.83 -6.87
C ALA A 212 -24.17 -4.72 -8.27
N LEU A 213 -23.05 -5.42 -8.51
CA LEU A 213 -22.38 -5.44 -9.81
C LEU A 213 -23.27 -6.05 -10.91
N LYS A 214 -24.02 -7.12 -10.62
CA LYS A 214 -24.96 -7.73 -11.54
C LYS A 214 -26.05 -6.75 -11.97
N GLN A 215 -26.67 -6.08 -11.02
CA GLN A 215 -27.70 -5.08 -11.33
C GLN A 215 -27.11 -3.86 -12.05
N PHE A 216 -25.93 -3.39 -11.63
CA PHE A 216 -25.22 -2.30 -12.30
C PHE A 216 -24.95 -2.64 -13.77
N LYS A 217 -24.47 -3.86 -14.03
CA LYS A 217 -24.15 -4.35 -15.38
C LYS A 217 -25.39 -4.44 -16.28
N SER A 218 -26.57 -4.82 -15.75
CA SER A 218 -27.82 -4.90 -16.53
C SER A 218 -28.30 -3.54 -17.04
N GLU A 219 -27.81 -2.45 -16.44
CA GLU A 219 -28.25 -1.08 -16.76
C GLU A 219 -27.14 -0.25 -17.46
N HIS A 220 -25.89 -0.74 -17.48
CA HIS A 220 -24.75 0.00 -18.01
C HIS A 220 -23.88 -0.88 -18.89
N ASP A 221 -23.45 -0.35 -20.03
CA ASP A 221 -22.39 -0.98 -20.83
C ASP A 221 -21.05 -0.77 -20.14
N ALA A 222 -20.65 -1.77 -19.36
CA ALA A 222 -19.42 -1.77 -18.62
C ALA A 222 -18.76 -3.15 -18.63
N GLN A 223 -17.47 -3.19 -18.73
CA GLN A 223 -16.66 -4.38 -18.46
C GLN A 223 -16.22 -4.33 -17.00
N ILE A 224 -16.30 -5.43 -16.27
CA ILE A 224 -15.92 -5.52 -14.86
C ILE A 224 -14.66 -6.36 -14.75
N VAL A 225 -13.63 -5.80 -14.10
CA VAL A 225 -12.34 -6.45 -13.90
C VAL A 225 -12.07 -6.65 -12.42
N LEU A 226 -12.01 -7.91 -11.98
CA LEU A 226 -11.60 -8.30 -10.63
C LEU A 226 -10.08 -8.36 -10.58
N LEU A 227 -9.45 -7.54 -9.71
CA LEU A 227 -8.02 -7.35 -9.63
C LEU A 227 -7.49 -7.67 -8.22
N PRO A 228 -6.80 -8.82 -8.01
CA PRO A 228 -6.15 -9.14 -6.74
C PRO A 228 -4.86 -8.32 -6.57
N LEU A 229 -4.73 -7.62 -5.43
CA LEU A 229 -3.51 -6.84 -5.11
C LEU A 229 -2.53 -7.60 -4.23
N GLN A 230 -2.95 -8.63 -3.52
CA GLN A 230 -2.05 -9.50 -2.78
C GLN A 230 -2.19 -10.93 -3.29
N TYR A 231 -1.18 -11.36 -4.01
CA TYR A 231 -1.12 -12.71 -4.57
C TYR A 231 -0.48 -13.68 -3.56
N PRO A 232 -1.01 -14.91 -3.32
CA PRO A 232 -2.31 -15.42 -3.80
C PRO A 232 -3.48 -15.10 -2.85
N ALA A 233 -3.31 -14.28 -1.82
CA ALA A 233 -4.30 -14.09 -0.75
C ALA A 233 -5.64 -13.57 -1.27
N ASP A 234 -5.63 -12.58 -2.17
CA ASP A 234 -6.85 -11.96 -2.70
C ASP A 234 -7.54 -12.81 -3.77
N LEU A 235 -6.85 -13.83 -4.32
CA LEU A 235 -7.46 -14.71 -5.33
C LEU A 235 -8.75 -15.36 -4.81
N LYS A 236 -8.76 -15.78 -3.54
CA LYS A 236 -9.95 -16.41 -2.93
C LYS A 236 -11.13 -15.44 -2.87
N SER A 237 -10.88 -14.19 -2.52
CA SER A 237 -11.93 -13.17 -2.43
C SER A 237 -12.46 -12.78 -3.81
N CYS A 238 -11.55 -12.57 -4.78
CA CYS A 238 -11.93 -12.31 -6.17
C CYS A 238 -12.69 -13.49 -6.78
N ALA A 239 -12.22 -14.73 -6.56
CA ALA A 239 -12.92 -15.94 -7.02
C ALA A 239 -14.30 -16.09 -6.38
N ALA A 240 -14.46 -15.73 -5.10
CA ALA A 240 -15.76 -15.74 -4.43
C ALA A 240 -16.73 -14.74 -5.07
N VAL A 241 -16.31 -13.50 -5.34
CA VAL A 241 -17.14 -12.52 -6.05
C VAL A 241 -17.45 -13.03 -7.47
N ASN A 242 -16.45 -13.53 -8.20
CA ASN A 242 -16.60 -14.05 -9.55
C ASN A 242 -17.59 -15.22 -9.61
N SER A 243 -17.61 -16.10 -8.61
CA SER A 243 -18.52 -17.24 -8.55
C SER A 243 -20.01 -16.85 -8.52
N PHE A 244 -20.33 -15.67 -7.95
CA PHE A 244 -21.68 -15.13 -7.95
C PHE A 244 -22.03 -14.39 -9.26
N LEU A 245 -21.04 -14.14 -10.12
CA LEU A 245 -21.18 -13.42 -11.40
C LEU A 245 -20.96 -14.32 -12.62
N LYS A 246 -20.78 -15.64 -12.43
CA LYS A 246 -20.38 -16.59 -13.49
C LYS A 246 -21.28 -16.62 -14.73
N ASP A 247 -22.54 -16.23 -14.59
CA ASP A 247 -23.51 -16.22 -15.69
C ASP A 247 -23.57 -14.86 -16.41
N GLU A 248 -22.79 -13.87 -15.94
CA GLU A 248 -22.74 -12.53 -16.52
C GLU A 248 -21.61 -12.44 -17.56
N LYS A 249 -21.89 -11.77 -18.68
CA LYS A 249 -20.87 -11.47 -19.72
C LYS A 249 -20.00 -10.30 -19.29
N ASP A 250 -18.82 -10.17 -19.91
CA ASP A 250 -17.87 -9.07 -19.68
C ASP A 250 -17.41 -8.93 -18.22
N ILE A 251 -17.32 -10.05 -17.52
CA ILE A 251 -16.71 -10.15 -16.20
C ILE A 251 -15.38 -10.86 -16.37
N TYR A 252 -14.30 -10.19 -15.96
CA TYR A 252 -12.94 -10.69 -16.11
C TYR A 252 -12.25 -10.80 -14.76
N PHE A 253 -11.54 -11.87 -14.56
CA PHE A 253 -10.73 -12.08 -13.36
C PHE A 253 -9.27 -12.20 -13.76
N LEU A 254 -8.49 -11.18 -13.39
CA LEU A 254 -7.04 -11.16 -13.61
C LEU A 254 -6.37 -11.92 -12.45
N ASP A 255 -6.03 -13.17 -12.67
CA ASP A 255 -5.51 -14.09 -11.64
C ASP A 255 -3.98 -14.16 -11.56
N SER A 256 -3.30 -13.26 -12.28
CA SER A 256 -1.85 -13.20 -12.33
C SER A 256 -1.26 -12.22 -11.32
N ALA A 257 0.00 -12.44 -10.96
CA ALA A 257 0.78 -11.49 -10.17
C ALA A 257 1.37 -10.42 -11.10
N TYR A 258 1.15 -9.15 -10.74
CA TYR A 258 1.66 -8.00 -11.48
C TYR A 258 2.68 -7.23 -10.64
N ASN A 259 3.62 -6.56 -11.29
CA ASN A 259 4.51 -5.62 -10.62
C ASN A 259 3.84 -4.25 -10.41
N THR A 260 4.53 -3.33 -9.73
CA THR A 260 3.98 -2.01 -9.38
C THR A 260 3.59 -1.19 -10.61
N GLU A 261 4.44 -1.20 -11.65
CA GLU A 261 4.19 -0.43 -12.88
C GLU A 261 2.99 -1.00 -13.65
N GLU A 262 2.90 -2.33 -13.73
CA GLU A 262 1.77 -3.03 -14.33
C GLU A 262 0.46 -2.73 -13.59
N PHE A 263 0.45 -2.75 -12.24
CA PHE A 263 -0.75 -2.38 -11.46
C PHE A 263 -1.17 -0.94 -11.68
N LEU A 264 -0.23 0.01 -11.64
CA LEU A 264 -0.52 1.42 -11.93
C LEU A 264 -1.09 1.57 -13.34
N SER A 265 -0.43 0.94 -14.33
CA SER A 265 -0.85 0.99 -15.74
C SER A 265 -2.23 0.37 -15.94
N LEU A 266 -2.51 -0.80 -15.35
CA LEU A 266 -3.83 -1.45 -15.39
C LEU A 266 -4.92 -0.53 -14.84
N ILE A 267 -4.73 -0.05 -13.61
CA ILE A 267 -5.71 0.82 -12.94
C ILE A 267 -5.89 2.12 -13.72
N GLY A 268 -4.83 2.66 -14.33
CA GLY A 268 -4.89 3.84 -15.15
C GLY A 268 -5.82 3.76 -16.38
N ASN A 269 -6.20 2.54 -16.79
CA ASN A 269 -7.13 2.29 -17.88
C ASN A 269 -8.59 2.11 -17.42
N PHE A 270 -8.85 2.15 -16.10
CA PHE A 270 -10.21 2.02 -15.59
C PHE A 270 -10.94 3.38 -15.63
N LYS A 271 -12.22 3.34 -15.96
CA LYS A 271 -13.10 4.51 -15.82
C LYS A 271 -13.41 4.81 -14.37
N LEU A 272 -13.51 3.77 -13.55
CA LEU A 272 -13.84 3.84 -12.12
C LEU A 272 -13.21 2.64 -11.40
N LEU A 273 -12.74 2.84 -10.17
CA LEU A 273 -12.27 1.77 -9.29
C LEU A 273 -13.16 1.68 -8.04
N LEU A 274 -13.64 0.49 -7.71
CA LEU A 274 -14.21 0.15 -6.40
C LEU A 274 -13.19 -0.71 -5.64
N GLY A 275 -12.62 -0.18 -4.56
CA GLY A 275 -11.57 -0.85 -3.81
C GLY A 275 -11.89 -1.07 -2.34
N MET A 276 -11.54 -2.26 -1.82
CA MET A 276 -11.38 -2.49 -0.38
C MET A 276 -9.93 -2.25 0.04
N ARG A 277 -8.95 -2.59 -0.81
CA ARG A 277 -7.52 -2.41 -0.52
C ARG A 277 -7.11 -0.95 -0.60
N LEU A 278 -6.51 -0.41 0.48
CA LEU A 278 -6.01 0.96 0.52
C LEU A 278 -5.09 1.27 -0.68
N HIS A 279 -4.15 0.38 -1.00
CA HIS A 279 -3.23 0.63 -2.11
C HIS A 279 -3.87 0.56 -3.50
N ALA A 280 -5.02 -0.13 -3.68
CA ALA A 280 -5.80 0.00 -4.91
C ALA A 280 -6.29 1.45 -5.08
N LEU A 281 -6.79 2.04 -4.00
CA LEU A 281 -7.25 3.42 -3.97
C LEU A 281 -6.10 4.42 -4.15
N VAL A 282 -4.93 4.14 -3.54
CA VAL A 282 -3.71 4.94 -3.72
C VAL A 282 -3.25 4.90 -5.17
N PHE A 283 -3.23 3.73 -5.81
CA PHE A 283 -2.88 3.60 -7.23
C PHE A 283 -3.87 4.35 -8.12
N ALA A 284 -5.18 4.26 -7.82
CA ALA A 284 -6.18 5.03 -8.55
C ALA A 284 -5.94 6.55 -8.43
N ALA A 285 -5.62 7.03 -7.22
CA ALA A 285 -5.30 8.42 -6.99
C ALA A 285 -4.04 8.87 -7.75
N VAL A 286 -2.95 8.07 -7.74
CA VAL A 286 -1.73 8.32 -8.52
C VAL A 286 -2.04 8.42 -10.01
N MET A 287 -2.89 7.52 -10.52
CA MET A 287 -3.30 7.46 -11.92
C MET A 287 -4.46 8.40 -12.29
N LYS A 288 -4.95 9.19 -11.32
CA LYS A 288 -6.08 10.13 -11.47
C LYS A 288 -7.39 9.45 -11.91
N VAL A 289 -7.59 8.20 -11.47
CA VAL A 289 -8.79 7.42 -11.72
C VAL A 289 -9.79 7.67 -10.59
N PRO A 290 -11.07 7.97 -10.90
CA PRO A 290 -12.12 8.08 -9.90
C PRO A 290 -12.23 6.82 -9.04
N LEU A 291 -12.41 7.00 -7.72
CA LEU A 291 -12.32 5.91 -6.77
C LEU A 291 -13.51 5.88 -5.81
N LEU A 292 -13.98 4.68 -5.58
CA LEU A 292 -14.96 4.31 -4.56
C LEU A 292 -14.34 3.34 -3.59
N ALA A 293 -14.74 3.38 -2.32
CA ALA A 293 -14.25 2.44 -1.33
C ALA A 293 -15.37 1.74 -0.58
N VAL A 294 -15.19 0.43 -0.37
CA VAL A 294 -15.86 -0.31 0.71
C VAL A 294 -14.86 -0.36 1.86
N SER A 295 -15.15 0.40 2.92
CA SER A 295 -14.19 0.61 4.01
C SER A 295 -14.23 -0.52 5.03
N TYR A 296 -13.06 -0.81 5.59
CA TYR A 296 -12.87 -1.74 6.71
C TYR A 296 -11.98 -1.13 7.81
N ASP A 297 -11.46 0.08 7.59
CA ASP A 297 -10.48 0.72 8.50
C ASP A 297 -10.60 2.24 8.34
N PRO A 298 -10.61 3.02 9.44
CA PRO A 298 -10.65 4.49 9.39
C PRO A 298 -9.57 5.13 8.50
N LYS A 299 -8.43 4.46 8.30
CA LYS A 299 -7.37 4.94 7.39
C LYS A 299 -7.82 4.94 5.91
N VAL A 300 -8.70 4.00 5.53
CA VAL A 300 -9.32 3.99 4.20
C VAL A 300 -10.23 5.20 4.05
N ASP A 301 -11.06 5.47 5.06
CA ASP A 301 -11.98 6.61 5.07
C ASP A 301 -11.24 7.94 4.94
N ALA A 302 -10.21 8.12 5.77
CA ALA A 302 -9.38 9.33 5.76
C ALA A 302 -8.71 9.54 4.40
N PHE A 303 -8.17 8.49 3.79
CA PHE A 303 -7.55 8.57 2.47
C PHE A 303 -8.57 8.91 1.38
N VAL A 304 -9.72 8.23 1.34
CA VAL A 304 -10.77 8.43 0.35
C VAL A 304 -11.30 9.86 0.39
N ASN A 305 -11.58 10.38 1.59
CA ASN A 305 -12.01 11.77 1.79
C ASN A 305 -10.96 12.78 1.32
N THR A 306 -9.68 12.50 1.56
CA THR A 306 -8.59 13.37 1.11
C THR A 306 -8.43 13.33 -0.41
N ALA A 307 -8.53 12.15 -1.01
CA ALA A 307 -8.37 11.97 -2.45
C ALA A 307 -9.57 12.47 -3.27
N GLY A 308 -10.70 12.78 -2.62
CA GLY A 308 -11.95 13.18 -3.29
C GLY A 308 -12.73 11.99 -3.85
N GLY A 309 -12.51 10.79 -3.29
CA GLY A 309 -13.29 9.61 -3.58
C GLY A 309 -14.61 9.56 -2.80
N VAL A 310 -15.35 8.48 -2.96
CA VAL A 310 -16.64 8.27 -2.27
C VAL A 310 -16.62 6.97 -1.49
N LEU A 311 -17.10 7.01 -0.25
CA LEU A 311 -17.33 5.82 0.57
C LEU A 311 -18.65 5.17 0.14
N ALA A 312 -18.57 3.93 -0.34
CA ALA A 312 -19.73 3.17 -0.80
C ALA A 312 -20.39 2.35 0.32
N GLY A 313 -19.76 2.27 1.48
CA GLY A 313 -20.21 1.58 2.68
C GLY A 313 -19.06 0.99 3.48
N SER A 314 -19.39 0.37 4.62
CA SER A 314 -18.45 -0.42 5.42
C SER A 314 -18.64 -1.92 5.13
N VAL A 315 -17.57 -2.70 5.24
CA VAL A 315 -17.62 -4.17 5.07
C VAL A 315 -18.61 -4.85 6.04
N ASP A 316 -18.84 -4.22 7.20
CA ASP A 316 -19.67 -4.78 8.27
C ASP A 316 -21.18 -4.54 8.07
N ASP A 317 -21.56 -3.50 7.29
CA ASP A 317 -22.96 -3.08 7.13
C ASP A 317 -23.36 -2.70 5.69
N ILE A 318 -22.53 -3.06 4.71
CA ILE A 318 -22.78 -2.72 3.30
C ILE A 318 -24.14 -3.24 2.82
N LYS A 319 -24.91 -2.35 2.18
CA LYS A 319 -26.23 -2.66 1.61
C LYS A 319 -26.18 -2.57 0.09
N LYS A 320 -26.84 -3.53 -0.57
CA LYS A 320 -26.90 -3.64 -2.04
C LYS A 320 -27.40 -2.34 -2.68
N GLU A 321 -28.50 -1.81 -2.18
CA GLU A 321 -29.15 -0.60 -2.71
C GLU A 321 -28.25 0.63 -2.61
N GLN A 322 -27.56 0.78 -1.48
CA GLN A 322 -26.59 1.86 -1.28
C GLN A 322 -25.43 1.74 -2.26
N LEU A 323 -24.83 0.55 -2.38
CA LEU A 323 -23.70 0.30 -3.28
C LEU A 323 -24.07 0.56 -4.73
N ILE A 324 -25.26 0.10 -5.19
CA ILE A 324 -25.75 0.35 -6.54
C ILE A 324 -25.91 1.84 -6.80
N ASN A 325 -26.55 2.57 -5.89
CA ASN A 325 -26.78 4.01 -6.05
C ASN A 325 -25.46 4.77 -6.15
N VAL A 326 -24.48 4.43 -5.32
CA VAL A 326 -23.15 5.06 -5.37
C VAL A 326 -22.43 4.70 -6.67
N LEU A 327 -22.47 3.43 -7.11
CA LEU A 327 -21.87 2.99 -8.38
C LEU A 327 -22.46 3.75 -9.57
N LYS A 328 -23.81 3.81 -9.67
CA LYS A 328 -24.53 4.50 -10.76
C LYS A 328 -24.20 6.00 -10.77
N ALA A 329 -24.28 6.64 -9.62
CA ALA A 329 -23.97 8.05 -9.50
C ALA A 329 -22.51 8.35 -9.95
N ALA A 330 -21.56 7.55 -9.47
CA ALA A 330 -20.15 7.70 -9.82
C ALA A 330 -19.84 7.32 -11.27
N TRP A 331 -20.57 6.40 -11.86
CA TRP A 331 -20.39 6.01 -13.27
C TRP A 331 -20.87 7.08 -14.24
N CYS A 332 -22.04 7.70 -13.93
CA CYS A 332 -22.62 8.78 -14.74
C CYS A 332 -21.88 10.12 -14.52
N LYS A 333 -21.56 10.42 -13.26
CA LYS A 333 -20.81 11.62 -12.87
C LYS A 333 -19.67 11.22 -11.95
N PRO A 334 -18.51 10.86 -12.53
CA PRO A 334 -17.39 10.38 -11.73
C PRO A 334 -16.94 11.41 -10.68
N PRO A 335 -16.61 10.98 -9.46
CA PRO A 335 -16.02 11.85 -8.45
C PRO A 335 -14.70 12.40 -8.97
N VAL A 336 -14.49 13.70 -8.72
CA VAL A 336 -13.27 14.36 -9.17
C VAL A 336 -12.15 14.07 -8.18
N VAL A 337 -11.11 13.39 -8.65
CA VAL A 337 -9.89 13.23 -7.88
C VAL A 337 -9.33 14.61 -7.56
N GLN A 338 -9.11 14.89 -6.28
CA GLN A 338 -8.66 16.20 -5.78
C GLN A 338 -7.17 16.40 -6.13
N ASN A 339 -6.88 16.75 -7.38
CA ASN A 339 -5.51 16.86 -7.89
C ASN A 339 -4.60 17.70 -6.99
N GLU A 340 -5.07 18.87 -6.52
CA GLU A 340 -4.29 19.72 -5.61
C GLU A 340 -3.93 19.00 -4.30
N ARG A 341 -4.89 18.30 -3.71
CA ARG A 341 -4.66 17.52 -2.48
C ARG A 341 -3.72 16.34 -2.72
N ILE A 342 -3.84 15.67 -3.87
CA ILE A 342 -2.92 14.59 -4.24
C ILE A 342 -1.51 15.13 -4.46
N GLU A 343 -1.33 16.29 -5.11
CA GLU A 343 -0.01 16.91 -5.25
C GLU A 343 0.57 17.39 -3.90
N GLN A 344 -0.26 17.88 -2.98
CA GLN A 344 0.17 18.16 -1.60
C GLN A 344 0.63 16.89 -0.88
N LEU A 345 -0.10 15.78 -1.01
CA LEU A 345 0.31 14.49 -0.44
C LEU A 345 1.58 13.96 -1.12
N ARG A 346 1.73 14.15 -2.44
CA ARG A 346 2.95 13.80 -3.18
C ARG A 346 4.16 14.58 -2.64
N SER A 347 4.01 15.90 -2.48
CA SER A 347 5.07 16.74 -1.88
C SER A 347 5.42 16.27 -0.47
N LYS A 348 4.41 15.95 0.36
CA LYS A 348 4.64 15.36 1.69
C LYS A 348 5.34 14.00 1.62
N ALA A 349 5.01 13.16 0.64
CA ALA A 349 5.69 11.88 0.44
C ALA A 349 7.16 12.07 0.05
N GLN A 350 7.50 13.10 -0.71
CA GLN A 350 8.87 13.44 -1.07
C GLN A 350 9.71 13.90 0.13
N LEU A 351 9.10 14.51 1.15
CA LEU A 351 9.80 14.86 2.39
C LEU A 351 10.50 13.66 3.05
N ASN A 352 9.96 12.44 2.90
CA ASN A 352 10.62 11.24 3.41
C ASN A 352 12.04 11.08 2.85
N LEU A 353 12.21 11.35 1.54
CA LEU A 353 13.50 11.29 0.86
C LEU A 353 14.45 12.39 1.35
N GLU A 354 13.96 13.63 1.43
CA GLU A 354 14.75 14.78 1.89
C GLU A 354 15.28 14.54 3.30
N ARG A 355 14.41 14.07 4.20
CA ARG A 355 14.77 13.74 5.58
C ARG A 355 15.72 12.56 5.68
N THR A 356 15.63 11.57 4.78
CA THR A 356 16.59 10.46 4.72
C THR A 356 18.00 10.98 4.45
N PHE A 357 18.16 11.85 3.47
CA PHE A 357 19.48 12.40 3.14
C PHE A 357 19.97 13.43 4.16
N ALA A 358 19.09 14.24 4.76
CA ALA A 358 19.45 15.14 5.86
C ALA A 358 20.00 14.33 7.05
N LEU A 359 19.28 13.25 7.43
CA LEU A 359 19.74 12.35 8.47
C LEU A 359 21.09 11.71 8.10
N LEU A 360 21.31 11.25 6.85
CA LEU A 360 22.60 10.68 6.42
C LEU A 360 23.74 11.68 6.55
N ARG A 361 23.52 12.96 6.24
CA ARG A 361 24.52 14.02 6.39
C ARG A 361 24.76 14.47 7.85
N GLY A 362 23.88 14.08 8.78
CA GLY A 362 23.95 14.49 10.19
C GLY A 362 23.39 15.89 10.45
N GLU A 363 22.45 16.32 9.63
CA GLU A 363 21.73 17.60 9.72
C GLU A 363 20.46 17.49 10.57
N GLU A 364 20.14 16.28 11.05
CA GLU A 364 18.98 15.95 11.89
C GLU A 364 19.38 15.33 13.22
#